data_fa702b28d601d74715fbd4a76abf4c83
#
_entry.id   fa702b28d601d74715fbd4a76abf4c83
#
_cell.length_a   1.000
_cell.length_b   1.000
_cell.length_c   1.000
_cell.angle_alpha   90.00
_cell.angle_beta   90.00
_cell.angle_gamma   90.00
#
_symmetry.space_group_name_H-M   'P 1'
#
loop_
_entity.id
_entity.type
_entity.pdbx_description
1 polymer ?
#
loop_
_entity_poly.entity_id
_entity_poly.type
_entity_poly.pdbx_seq_one_letter_code
_entity_poly.pdbx_strand_id
1 'polypeptide(L)'
;IIQSFSFHKLPQIRTSEIITFNTIAVKGAVRDIARAMNMPLSEVGTICNQIDNDEIPEKLRKQYPELFEYVDIVTGTVVSIGTHPSGVLVSDLEIENLIGMCTTGTSDYQISMLNMKELDALMYVKLDILGLDNIGVINETCKLAGIERLTPDNTDLDDMEVWKEIRDDTTLIFQWESNSAQAYIRKFMSDITLDKV
;
A
#
# COMPACT_ATOMS: atom_id res chain seq x y z
N ILE A 1 -16.86 8.60 2.49
CA ILE A 1 -17.04 9.72 3.46
C ILE A 1 -16.49 11.03 2.90
N ILE A 2 -15.26 11.07 2.38
CA ILE A 2 -14.65 12.31 1.88
C ILE A 2 -15.33 12.82 0.63
N GLN A 3 -15.61 11.95 -0.34
CA GLN A 3 -16.33 12.31 -1.55
C GLN A 3 -17.75 12.84 -1.21
N SER A 4 -18.45 12.17 -0.29
CA SER A 4 -19.76 12.62 0.18
C SER A 4 -19.66 13.98 0.91
N PHE A 5 -18.64 14.18 1.72
CA PHE A 5 -18.41 15.46 2.41
C PHE A 5 -18.11 16.58 1.41
N SER A 6 -17.23 16.36 0.44
CA SER A 6 -16.88 17.34 -0.58
C SER A 6 -18.09 17.74 -1.41
N PHE A 7 -18.89 16.77 -1.84
CA PHE A 7 -20.09 17.03 -2.63
C PHE A 7 -21.12 17.91 -1.91
N HIS A 8 -21.31 17.70 -0.59
CA HIS A 8 -22.32 18.42 0.17
C HIS A 8 -21.83 19.73 0.82
N LYS A 9 -20.56 19.81 1.17
CA LYS A 9 -20.00 20.94 1.94
C LYS A 9 -19.13 21.86 1.11
N LEU A 10 -18.44 21.34 0.11
CA LEU A 10 -17.51 22.07 -0.74
C LEU A 10 -17.80 21.74 -2.21
N PRO A 11 -18.93 22.21 -2.78
CA PRO A 11 -19.35 21.83 -4.13
C PRO A 11 -18.40 22.30 -5.23
N GLN A 12 -17.52 23.27 -4.95
CA GLN A 12 -16.46 23.71 -5.85
C GLN A 12 -15.27 22.74 -5.91
N ILE A 13 -15.16 21.81 -4.95
CA ILE A 13 -14.10 20.80 -4.91
C ILE A 13 -14.62 19.51 -5.54
N ARG A 14 -13.88 19.02 -6.51
CA ARG A 14 -14.11 17.71 -7.13
C ARG A 14 -13.21 16.67 -6.48
N THR A 15 -13.75 15.48 -6.30
CA THR A 15 -13.00 14.34 -5.75
C THR A 15 -13.26 13.10 -6.58
N SER A 16 -12.25 12.25 -6.70
CA SER A 16 -12.38 10.93 -7.30
C SER A 16 -11.48 9.92 -6.60
N GLU A 17 -11.81 8.65 -6.74
CA GLU A 17 -10.85 7.57 -6.47
C GLU A 17 -9.76 7.58 -7.54
N ILE A 18 -8.63 6.93 -7.26
CA ILE A 18 -7.49 6.84 -8.19
C ILE A 18 -7.43 5.42 -8.73
N ILE A 19 -7.29 5.29 -10.05
CA ILE A 19 -7.16 3.98 -10.71
C ILE A 19 -5.86 3.30 -10.30
N THR A 20 -5.91 1.98 -10.19
CA THR A 20 -4.73 1.12 -10.10
C THR A 20 -4.78 0.07 -11.21
N PHE A 21 -3.64 -0.21 -11.82
CA PHE A 21 -3.48 -1.28 -12.79
C PHE A 21 -2.74 -2.43 -12.13
N ASN A 22 -3.42 -3.58 -11.99
CA ASN A 22 -2.79 -4.80 -11.51
C ASN A 22 -2.11 -5.49 -12.70
N THR A 23 -0.81 -5.62 -12.62
CA THR A 23 0.00 -6.24 -13.67
C THR A 23 0.50 -7.61 -13.23
N ILE A 24 0.79 -8.47 -14.20
CA ILE A 24 1.41 -9.78 -13.94
C ILE A 24 2.86 -9.53 -13.50
N ALA A 25 3.20 -9.95 -12.27
CA ALA A 25 4.57 -10.03 -11.79
C ALA A 25 5.26 -11.32 -12.29
N VAL A 26 6.58 -11.36 -12.29
CA VAL A 26 7.38 -12.47 -12.84
C VAL A 26 6.94 -13.84 -12.31
N LYS A 27 6.78 -14.01 -10.99
CA LYS A 27 6.33 -15.28 -10.40
C LYS A 27 4.91 -15.68 -10.80
N GLY A 28 4.05 -14.68 -11.05
CA GLY A 28 2.71 -14.88 -11.60
C GLY A 28 2.78 -15.39 -13.03
N ALA A 29 3.55 -14.71 -13.88
CA ALA A 29 3.80 -15.09 -15.26
C ALA A 29 4.34 -16.52 -15.37
N VAL A 30 5.34 -16.87 -14.55
CA VAL A 30 5.88 -18.25 -14.51
C VAL A 30 4.78 -19.28 -14.23
N ARG A 31 3.92 -19.05 -13.25
CA ARG A 31 2.82 -19.98 -12.91
C ARG A 31 1.81 -20.13 -14.04
N ASP A 32 1.45 -19.01 -14.67
CA ASP A 32 0.42 -19.02 -15.73
C ASP A 32 0.94 -19.65 -17.02
N ILE A 33 2.16 -19.32 -17.45
CA ILE A 33 2.78 -19.92 -18.64
C ILE A 33 3.08 -21.40 -18.38
N ALA A 34 3.66 -21.77 -17.23
CA ALA A 34 3.91 -23.15 -16.88
C ALA A 34 2.63 -24.01 -16.86
N ARG A 35 1.51 -23.43 -16.41
CA ARG A 35 0.19 -24.09 -16.48
C ARG A 35 -0.23 -24.32 -17.93
N ALA A 36 -0.06 -23.34 -18.80
CA ALA A 36 -0.35 -23.46 -20.23
C ALA A 36 0.54 -24.51 -20.92
N MET A 37 1.79 -24.65 -20.47
CA MET A 37 2.74 -25.66 -20.93
C MET A 37 2.54 -27.05 -20.28
N ASN A 38 1.56 -27.21 -19.39
CA ASN A 38 1.30 -28.43 -18.61
C ASN A 38 2.48 -28.88 -17.75
N MET A 39 3.28 -27.96 -17.23
CA MET A 39 4.41 -28.29 -16.34
C MET A 39 3.92 -28.77 -14.96
N PRO A 40 4.65 -29.72 -14.31
CA PRO A 40 4.31 -30.18 -12.97
C PRO A 40 4.39 -29.07 -11.93
N LEU A 41 3.38 -28.96 -11.04
CA LEU A 41 3.33 -27.91 -9.99
C LEU A 41 4.54 -27.89 -9.06
N SER A 42 5.13 -29.07 -8.77
CA SER A 42 6.34 -29.19 -7.94
C SER A 42 7.55 -28.52 -8.60
N GLU A 43 7.67 -28.65 -9.91
CA GLU A 43 8.73 -28.03 -10.70
C GLU A 43 8.55 -26.51 -10.76
N VAL A 44 7.33 -26.05 -11.02
CA VAL A 44 6.97 -24.63 -11.02
C VAL A 44 7.26 -23.97 -9.66
N GLY A 45 6.94 -24.66 -8.57
CA GLY A 45 7.27 -24.22 -7.22
C GLY A 45 8.78 -24.03 -7.02
N THR A 46 9.58 -25.00 -7.50
CA THR A 46 11.04 -24.94 -7.43
C THR A 46 11.63 -23.78 -8.24
N ILE A 47 11.07 -23.50 -9.41
CA ILE A 47 11.46 -22.35 -10.24
C ILE A 47 11.13 -21.05 -9.53
N CYS A 48 9.89 -20.88 -9.05
CA CYS A 48 9.45 -19.66 -8.37
C CYS A 48 10.25 -19.34 -7.09
N ASN A 49 10.72 -20.37 -6.37
CA ASN A 49 11.53 -20.19 -5.15
C ASN A 49 12.95 -19.68 -5.43
N GLN A 50 13.44 -19.84 -6.66
CA GLN A 50 14.75 -19.34 -7.08
C GLN A 50 14.70 -17.92 -7.65
N ILE A 51 13.51 -17.36 -7.88
CA ILE A 51 13.32 -15.99 -8.35
C ILE A 51 13.20 -15.11 -7.12
N ASP A 52 14.02 -14.07 -7.02
CA ASP A 52 13.98 -13.09 -5.95
C ASP A 52 13.86 -11.67 -6.53
N ASN A 53 13.01 -10.83 -5.89
CA ASN A 53 12.77 -9.45 -6.33
C ASN A 53 12.48 -9.31 -7.85
N ASP A 54 11.74 -10.25 -8.43
CA ASP A 54 11.46 -10.36 -9.87
C ASP A 54 12.70 -10.53 -10.76
N GLU A 55 13.87 -10.80 -10.18
CA GLU A 55 15.09 -11.16 -10.92
C GLU A 55 15.15 -12.66 -11.22
N ILE A 56 15.26 -12.99 -12.51
CA ILE A 56 15.34 -14.37 -12.99
C ILE A 56 16.80 -14.77 -13.13
N PRO A 57 17.29 -15.78 -12.36
CA PRO A 57 18.65 -16.25 -12.49
C PRO A 57 18.97 -16.76 -13.91
N GLU A 58 20.14 -16.42 -14.43
CA GLU A 58 20.61 -16.82 -15.76
C GLU A 58 20.62 -18.35 -15.96
N LYS A 59 20.87 -19.09 -14.88
CA LYS A 59 20.80 -20.57 -14.88
C LYS A 59 19.38 -21.04 -15.22
N LEU A 60 18.34 -20.43 -14.67
CA LEU A 60 16.96 -20.80 -14.97
C LEU A 60 16.59 -20.47 -16.42
N ARG A 61 17.02 -19.31 -16.93
CA ARG A 61 16.80 -18.93 -18.33
C ARG A 61 17.41 -19.96 -19.30
N LYS A 62 18.60 -20.45 -18.99
CA LYS A 62 19.25 -21.51 -19.80
C LYS A 62 18.56 -22.88 -19.68
N GLN A 63 18.01 -23.20 -18.52
CA GLN A 63 17.34 -24.45 -18.26
C GLN A 63 15.94 -24.52 -18.88
N TYR A 64 15.21 -23.37 -18.88
CA TYR A 64 13.83 -23.25 -19.34
C TYR A 64 13.66 -22.09 -20.34
N PRO A 65 14.38 -22.13 -21.50
CA PRO A 65 14.42 -20.97 -22.41
C PRO A 65 13.03 -20.62 -22.95
N GLU A 66 12.24 -21.59 -23.37
CA GLU A 66 10.91 -21.39 -23.91
C GLU A 66 9.94 -20.81 -22.85
N LEU A 67 9.98 -21.31 -21.62
CA LEU A 67 9.17 -20.78 -20.51
C LEU A 67 9.44 -19.29 -20.31
N PHE A 68 10.72 -18.91 -20.21
CA PHE A 68 11.07 -17.52 -19.91
C PHE A 68 10.93 -16.57 -21.10
N GLU A 69 10.95 -17.06 -22.32
CA GLU A 69 10.56 -16.29 -23.50
C GLU A 69 9.11 -15.80 -23.37
N TYR A 70 8.16 -16.69 -23.05
CA TYR A 70 6.77 -16.30 -22.84
C TYR A 70 6.56 -15.48 -21.55
N VAL A 71 7.28 -15.79 -20.47
CA VAL A 71 7.24 -15.03 -19.22
C VAL A 71 7.62 -13.57 -19.47
N ASP A 72 8.66 -13.30 -20.25
CA ASP A 72 9.10 -11.95 -20.58
C ASP A 72 8.04 -11.17 -21.39
N ILE A 73 7.30 -11.86 -22.26
CA ILE A 73 6.22 -11.27 -23.07
C ILE A 73 5.03 -10.86 -22.20
N VAL A 74 4.62 -11.69 -21.24
CA VAL A 74 3.40 -11.45 -20.45
C VAL A 74 3.64 -10.65 -19.17
N THR A 75 4.88 -10.61 -18.68
CA THR A 75 5.22 -9.82 -17.48
C THR A 75 4.93 -8.35 -17.72
N GLY A 76 4.28 -7.71 -16.75
CA GLY A 76 3.87 -6.30 -16.84
C GLY A 76 2.55 -6.07 -17.58
N THR A 77 1.95 -7.09 -18.18
CA THR A 77 0.63 -6.96 -18.80
C THR A 77 -0.43 -6.66 -17.75
N VAL A 78 -1.30 -5.69 -18.03
CA VAL A 78 -2.43 -5.35 -17.15
C VAL A 78 -3.49 -6.46 -17.22
N VAL A 79 -3.82 -7.02 -16.08
CA VAL A 79 -4.82 -8.10 -15.95
C VAL A 79 -6.12 -7.64 -15.31
N SER A 80 -6.07 -6.59 -14.50
CA SER A 80 -7.27 -6.02 -13.91
C SER A 80 -7.06 -4.55 -13.54
N ILE A 81 -8.19 -3.87 -13.38
CA ILE A 81 -8.25 -2.49 -12.92
C ILE A 81 -8.84 -2.53 -11.51
N GLY A 82 -8.26 -1.76 -10.61
CA GLY A 82 -8.75 -1.57 -9.26
C GLY A 82 -8.76 -0.09 -8.89
N THR A 83 -9.01 0.17 -7.61
CA THR A 83 -8.93 1.50 -7.01
C THR A 83 -7.82 1.55 -5.96
N HIS A 84 -7.21 2.71 -5.81
CA HIS A 84 -6.23 2.93 -4.74
C HIS A 84 -6.95 2.86 -3.37
N PRO A 85 -6.43 2.11 -2.40
CA PRO A 85 -7.16 1.83 -1.15
C PRO A 85 -7.35 3.05 -0.25
N SER A 86 -6.49 4.06 -0.34
CA SER A 86 -6.48 5.23 0.55
C SER A 86 -6.42 6.57 -0.17
N GLY A 87 -5.98 6.57 -1.43
CA GLY A 87 -5.75 7.79 -2.19
C GLY A 87 -7.06 8.37 -2.74
N VAL A 88 -7.29 9.64 -2.47
CA VAL A 88 -8.39 10.42 -3.03
C VAL A 88 -7.80 11.60 -3.78
N LEU A 89 -8.13 11.72 -5.05
CA LEU A 89 -7.81 12.89 -5.86
C LEU A 89 -8.72 14.05 -5.46
N VAL A 90 -8.13 15.22 -5.27
CA VAL A 90 -8.85 16.46 -4.93
C VAL A 90 -8.45 17.55 -5.91
N SER A 91 -9.43 18.23 -6.49
CA SER A 91 -9.22 19.31 -7.45
C SER A 91 -10.32 20.37 -7.34
N ASP A 92 -9.99 21.60 -7.61
CA ASP A 92 -10.93 22.70 -7.84
C ASP A 92 -11.37 22.79 -9.31
N LEU A 93 -10.73 22.01 -10.19
CA LEU A 93 -11.04 21.91 -11.61
C LEU A 93 -11.95 20.70 -11.89
N GLU A 94 -12.62 20.71 -13.03
CA GLU A 94 -13.46 19.59 -13.47
C GLU A 94 -12.59 18.40 -13.93
N ILE A 95 -12.46 17.41 -13.04
CA ILE A 95 -11.61 16.22 -13.24
C ILE A 95 -12.04 15.45 -14.51
N GLU A 96 -13.35 15.33 -14.75
CA GLU A 96 -13.91 14.58 -15.87
C GLU A 96 -13.40 15.10 -17.23
N ASN A 97 -13.29 16.41 -17.35
CA ASN A 97 -12.89 17.07 -18.60
C ASN A 97 -11.37 17.11 -18.81
N LEU A 98 -10.61 17.00 -17.72
CA LEU A 98 -9.16 17.12 -17.74
C LEU A 98 -8.43 15.79 -17.93
N ILE A 99 -8.84 14.77 -17.16
CA ILE A 99 -8.14 13.49 -17.10
C ILE A 99 -9.04 12.29 -17.40
N GLY A 100 -10.33 12.52 -17.58
CA GLY A 100 -11.31 11.47 -17.76
C GLY A 100 -11.64 10.70 -16.49
N MET A 101 -12.79 10.07 -16.49
CA MET A 101 -13.33 9.28 -15.39
C MET A 101 -13.88 7.96 -15.90
N CYS A 102 -13.83 6.94 -15.07
CA CYS A 102 -14.46 5.65 -15.32
C CYS A 102 -15.15 5.14 -14.05
N THR A 103 -15.93 4.08 -14.21
CA THR A 103 -16.51 3.31 -13.10
C THR A 103 -16.07 1.86 -13.21
N THR A 104 -15.94 1.19 -12.09
CA THR A 104 -15.74 -0.26 -12.04
C THR A 104 -16.99 -0.90 -11.46
N GLY A 105 -17.23 -2.18 -11.77
CA GLY A 105 -18.40 -2.91 -11.24
C GLY A 105 -18.38 -3.10 -9.71
N THR A 106 -17.29 -2.69 -9.05
CA THR A 106 -17.08 -2.83 -7.60
C THR A 106 -17.10 -1.52 -6.83
N SER A 107 -17.13 -0.38 -7.52
CA SER A 107 -17.17 0.95 -6.89
C SER A 107 -18.36 1.75 -7.37
N ASP A 108 -19.09 2.33 -6.42
CA ASP A 108 -20.18 3.29 -6.68
C ASP A 108 -19.65 4.70 -6.99
N TYR A 109 -18.34 4.90 -6.92
CA TYR A 109 -17.68 6.19 -7.11
C TYR A 109 -17.00 6.29 -8.45
N GLN A 110 -16.81 7.51 -8.91
CA GLN A 110 -16.02 7.78 -10.10
C GLN A 110 -14.53 7.64 -9.80
N ILE A 111 -13.81 7.07 -10.75
CA ILE A 111 -12.39 6.74 -10.65
C ILE A 111 -11.67 7.52 -11.74
N SER A 112 -10.59 8.22 -11.40
CA SER A 112 -9.76 8.91 -12.39
C SER A 112 -9.09 7.90 -13.33
N MET A 113 -9.01 8.22 -14.62
CA MET A 113 -8.36 7.33 -15.61
C MET A 113 -6.83 7.40 -15.58
N LEU A 114 -6.25 8.33 -14.84
CA LEU A 114 -4.82 8.41 -14.59
C LEU A 114 -4.47 7.74 -13.25
N ASN A 115 -3.39 6.96 -13.25
CA ASN A 115 -2.87 6.36 -12.04
C ASN A 115 -2.07 7.37 -11.20
N MET A 116 -1.67 6.95 -10.00
CA MET A 116 -0.99 7.79 -9.02
C MET A 116 0.28 8.44 -9.56
N LYS A 117 1.10 7.74 -10.36
CA LYS A 117 2.35 8.27 -10.92
C LYS A 117 2.10 9.37 -11.95
N GLU A 118 1.07 9.18 -12.77
CA GLU A 118 0.66 10.14 -13.78
C GLU A 118 0.06 11.40 -13.15
N LEU A 119 -0.75 11.23 -12.11
CA LEU A 119 -1.31 12.33 -11.33
C LEU A 119 -0.22 13.15 -10.62
N ASP A 120 0.76 12.47 -10.00
CA ASP A 120 1.92 13.14 -9.38
C ASP A 120 2.74 13.92 -10.42
N ALA A 121 2.97 13.35 -11.60
CA ALA A 121 3.68 14.02 -12.69
C ALA A 121 2.94 15.27 -13.21
N LEU A 122 1.62 15.28 -13.13
CA LEU A 122 0.76 16.41 -13.49
C LEU A 122 0.48 17.36 -12.33
N MET A 123 1.12 17.15 -11.18
CA MET A 123 1.01 17.98 -9.98
C MET A 123 -0.40 18.05 -9.39
N TYR A 124 -1.22 17.02 -9.58
CA TYR A 124 -2.51 16.94 -8.91
C TYR A 124 -2.38 16.66 -7.42
N VAL A 125 -3.29 17.24 -6.63
CA VAL A 125 -3.32 17.01 -5.17
C VAL A 125 -4.00 15.69 -4.86
N LYS A 126 -3.26 14.82 -4.18
CA LYS A 126 -3.71 13.54 -3.67
C LYS A 126 -3.73 13.57 -2.14
N LEU A 127 -4.82 13.14 -1.57
CA LEU A 127 -4.94 12.91 -0.11
C LEU A 127 -4.94 11.40 0.15
N ASP A 128 -3.97 10.94 0.92
CA ASP A 128 -3.94 9.57 1.41
C ASP A 128 -4.61 9.52 2.79
N ILE A 129 -5.76 8.83 2.86
CA ILE A 129 -6.53 8.69 4.09
C ILE A 129 -6.56 7.23 4.47
N LEU A 130 -5.68 6.88 5.37
CA LEU A 130 -5.51 5.53 5.86
C LEU A 130 -6.07 5.42 7.28
N GLY A 131 -7.10 4.58 7.45
CA GLY A 131 -7.57 4.17 8.77
C GLY A 131 -6.61 3.19 9.40
N LEU A 132 -6.35 3.35 10.69
CA LEU A 132 -5.55 2.42 11.48
C LEU A 132 -6.45 1.70 12.48
N ASP A 133 -6.52 0.39 12.40
CA ASP A 133 -7.30 -0.45 13.34
C ASP A 133 -6.81 -0.27 14.77
N ASN A 134 -5.50 -0.07 14.97
CA ASN A 134 -4.90 0.18 16.27
C ASN A 134 -5.48 1.41 16.97
N ILE A 135 -5.75 2.49 16.21
CA ILE A 135 -6.41 3.69 16.77
C ILE A 135 -7.85 3.37 17.16
N GLY A 136 -8.53 2.52 16.40
CA GLY A 136 -9.86 1.99 16.77
C GLY A 136 -9.83 1.23 18.11
N VAL A 137 -8.86 0.35 18.29
CA VAL A 137 -8.65 -0.41 19.54
C VAL A 137 -8.37 0.52 20.72
N ILE A 138 -7.48 1.51 20.53
CA ILE A 138 -7.17 2.50 21.58
C ILE A 138 -8.43 3.28 21.98
N ASN A 139 -9.19 3.78 20.99
CA ASN A 139 -10.42 4.53 21.27
C ASN A 139 -11.46 3.71 22.03
N GLU A 140 -11.66 2.45 21.65
CA GLU A 140 -12.61 1.57 22.35
C GLU A 140 -12.11 1.21 23.77
N THR A 141 -10.80 1.05 23.95
CA THR A 141 -10.19 0.85 25.26
C THR A 141 -10.42 2.05 26.16
N CYS A 142 -10.18 3.28 25.69
CA CYS A 142 -10.47 4.51 26.43
C CYS A 142 -11.93 4.58 26.86
N LYS A 143 -12.84 4.26 25.97
CA LYS A 143 -14.28 4.24 26.22
C LYS A 143 -14.67 3.20 27.30
N LEU A 144 -14.14 1.99 27.20
CA LEU A 144 -14.36 0.93 28.19
C LEU A 144 -13.78 1.26 29.55
N ALA A 145 -12.62 1.93 29.58
CA ALA A 145 -11.97 2.37 30.82
C ALA A 145 -12.61 3.64 31.41
N GLY A 146 -13.53 4.30 30.69
CA GLY A 146 -14.17 5.54 31.14
C GLY A 146 -13.21 6.75 31.19
N ILE A 147 -12.14 6.73 30.38
CA ILE A 147 -11.18 7.81 30.23
C ILE A 147 -11.39 8.58 28.93
N GLU A 148 -10.92 9.82 28.90
CA GLU A 148 -10.95 10.63 27.70
C GLU A 148 -10.16 9.97 26.56
N ARG A 149 -10.62 10.19 25.33
CA ARG A 149 -9.92 9.71 24.13
C ARG A 149 -8.52 10.33 24.07
N LEU A 150 -7.51 9.49 23.88
CA LEU A 150 -6.13 9.94 23.71
C LEU A 150 -5.95 10.68 22.38
N THR A 151 -5.30 11.81 22.45
CA THR A 151 -4.92 12.66 21.32
C THR A 151 -3.51 13.19 21.54
N PRO A 152 -2.82 13.67 20.50
CA PRO A 152 -1.51 14.32 20.69
C PRO A 152 -1.53 15.50 21.68
N ASP A 153 -2.69 16.17 21.83
CA ASP A 153 -2.81 17.34 22.71
C ASP A 153 -2.96 16.99 24.21
N ASN A 154 -3.44 15.77 24.53
CA ASN A 154 -3.66 15.32 25.90
C ASN A 154 -2.76 14.15 26.32
N THR A 155 -1.78 13.81 25.49
CA THR A 155 -0.82 12.73 25.77
C THR A 155 0.58 13.33 25.94
N ASP A 156 1.28 12.94 27.02
CA ASP A 156 2.67 13.32 27.21
C ASP A 156 3.54 12.47 26.26
N LEU A 157 3.94 13.07 25.14
CA LEU A 157 4.79 12.43 24.13
C LEU A 157 6.28 12.47 24.50
N ASP A 158 6.66 13.23 25.54
CA ASP A 158 8.02 13.33 26.04
C ASP A 158 8.31 12.42 27.25
N ASP A 159 7.37 11.50 27.59
CA ASP A 159 7.57 10.53 28.65
C ASP A 159 8.72 9.56 28.34
N MET A 160 9.87 9.82 28.94
CA MET A 160 11.09 9.05 28.71
C MET A 160 11.03 7.62 29.27
N GLU A 161 10.12 7.31 30.20
CA GLU A 161 9.96 5.95 30.69
C GLU A 161 9.29 5.09 29.61
N VAL A 162 8.23 5.61 28.99
CA VAL A 162 7.56 4.95 27.85
C VAL A 162 8.53 4.72 26.69
N TRP A 163 9.32 5.72 26.35
CA TRP A 163 10.31 5.58 25.28
C TRP A 163 11.40 4.53 25.58
N LYS A 164 11.82 4.38 26.83
CA LYS A 164 12.74 3.32 27.25
C LYS A 164 12.11 1.94 27.11
N GLU A 165 10.85 1.77 27.50
CA GLU A 165 10.12 0.52 27.32
C GLU A 165 9.97 0.15 25.83
N ILE A 166 9.54 1.08 25.00
CA ILE A 166 9.45 0.88 23.54
C ILE A 166 10.79 0.48 22.94
N ARG A 167 11.88 1.08 23.43
CA ARG A 167 13.23 0.73 23.02
C ARG A 167 13.56 -0.74 23.26
N ASP A 168 13.18 -1.26 24.38
CA ASP A 168 13.54 -2.61 24.81
C ASP A 168 12.58 -3.65 24.20
N ASP A 169 11.29 -3.31 24.04
CA ASP A 169 10.28 -4.15 23.43
C ASP A 169 9.28 -3.34 22.59
N THR A 170 9.24 -3.61 21.29
CA THR A 170 8.30 -2.99 20.35
C THR A 170 7.10 -3.88 20.03
N THR A 171 6.85 -4.90 20.81
CA THR A 171 5.70 -5.78 20.64
C THR A 171 4.39 -4.98 20.68
N LEU A 172 3.50 -5.20 19.73
CA LEU A 172 2.22 -4.49 19.55
C LEU A 172 2.34 -3.00 19.16
N ILE A 173 3.55 -2.48 18.94
CA ILE A 173 3.71 -1.15 18.40
C ILE A 173 3.59 -1.22 16.88
N PHE A 174 2.54 -0.63 16.33
CA PHE A 174 2.23 -0.67 14.89
C PHE A 174 3.43 -0.27 14.03
N GLN A 175 3.76 -1.07 13.03
CA GLN A 175 4.92 -0.97 12.13
C GLN A 175 6.30 -1.18 12.77
N TRP A 176 6.39 -1.37 14.11
CA TRP A 176 7.66 -1.53 14.83
C TRP A 176 7.92 -2.96 15.29
N GLU A 177 7.01 -3.89 14.98
CA GLU A 177 7.07 -5.29 15.39
C GLU A 177 8.13 -6.10 14.64
N SER A 178 8.63 -5.61 13.49
CA SER A 178 9.61 -6.33 12.70
C SER A 178 11.00 -6.34 13.36
N ASN A 179 11.74 -7.42 13.17
CA ASN A 179 13.12 -7.52 13.64
C ASN A 179 14.01 -6.37 13.14
N SER A 180 13.74 -5.87 11.92
CA SER A 180 14.47 -4.76 11.33
C SER A 180 14.20 -3.46 12.07
N ALA A 181 12.93 -3.17 12.39
CA ALA A 181 12.54 -1.99 13.13
C ALA A 181 13.10 -2.03 14.55
N GLN A 182 13.01 -3.17 15.24
CA GLN A 182 13.61 -3.36 16.56
C GLN A 182 15.12 -3.15 16.56
N ALA A 183 15.83 -3.69 15.56
CA ALA A 183 17.27 -3.49 15.42
C ALA A 183 17.62 -2.03 15.15
N TYR A 184 16.78 -1.32 14.39
CA TYR A 184 16.94 0.11 14.13
C TYR A 184 16.79 0.93 15.41
N ILE A 185 15.70 0.74 16.15
CA ILE A 185 15.48 1.41 17.44
C ILE A 185 16.68 1.22 18.38
N ARG A 186 17.15 0.00 18.57
CA ARG A 186 18.26 -0.30 19.47
C ARG A 186 19.57 0.43 19.09
N LYS A 187 19.76 0.80 17.85
CA LYS A 187 20.94 1.58 17.40
C LYS A 187 20.89 3.05 17.78
N PHE A 188 19.71 3.64 17.89
CA PHE A 188 19.51 5.07 18.15
C PHE A 188 19.30 5.39 19.64
N MET A 189 19.72 4.54 20.54
CA MET A 189 19.13 4.26 21.82
C MET A 189 19.66 4.96 23.05
N SER A 190 20.49 5.98 22.96
CA SER A 190 20.79 6.77 24.16
C SER A 190 19.70 7.78 24.50
N ASP A 191 19.05 8.37 23.49
CA ASP A 191 18.02 9.40 23.66
C ASP A 191 16.95 9.25 22.56
N ILE A 192 15.97 8.40 22.79
CA ILE A 192 14.79 8.32 21.92
C ILE A 192 13.80 9.38 22.37
N THR A 193 13.44 10.24 21.44
CA THR A 193 12.35 11.22 21.58
C THR A 193 11.50 11.15 20.31
N LEU A 194 10.29 11.71 20.35
CA LEU A 194 9.41 11.76 19.18
C LEU A 194 10.11 12.31 17.92
N ASP A 195 11.02 13.27 18.08
CA ASP A 195 11.75 13.88 16.97
C ASP A 195 12.76 12.95 16.28
N LYS A 196 13.08 11.81 16.92
CA LYS A 196 14.03 10.82 16.39
C LYS A 196 13.35 9.57 15.81
N VAL A 197 12.04 9.45 16.00
CA VAL A 197 11.19 8.36 15.54
C VAL A 197 10.33 8.78 14.37
#